data_141762f87cfef8224f6fdbfd518f50dc
#
_entry.id   141762f87cfef8224f6fdbfd518f50dc
#
_cell.length_a   1.000
_cell.length_b   1.000
_cell.length_c   1.000
_cell.angle_alpha   90.00
_cell.angle_beta   90.00
_cell.angle_gamma   90.00
#
_symmetry.space_group_name_H-M   'P 1'
#
loop_
_entity.id
_entity.type
_entity.pdbx_description
1 polymer ?
#
loop_
_entity_poly.entity_id
_entity_poly.type
_entity_poly.pdbx_seq_one_letter_code
_entity_poly.pdbx_strand_id
1 'polypeptide(L)'
;MSERYLRHQSLNIDDAVVAKVKKLINEYASRSKGHPFGKYGDEIVLQKYELDPIYVEHLHSQYDKRQVENKQYPYKGGQIYTRRFYKPSDVDVWSFNLLTTEKFVHNGKSFEVTGSHHVETCPRCEGSGRMVCPSCGGSGRQSCSSCNGNGQIKRTRQERQHTADKVYSDGHREAVYSYVDVTYYETCRNCGGSGTVNCYKCGGDTKVTCSLCEGYGRNVHCFEINQKLDDHISSHYFYTENVSKVQELVDIKRSYQGSHLFHERQTAIRKGVFTEDTQIGTQLDSFIGEHARETSPICHILFQEADIYRVDAWFVQYTYKGRTYYGCISAADGEERFYDGVSPISELADKWLKEANKKVGGVGTIKARKLLEQVEKLNVYGRTGVKAGIEGKVNTHLNTLYNLGNDLMFWLIALLGTPFIYNFCHELNPVLRYAHFLNDPAWKPYGLIPVATCIVFLGLLWFAKFMINESDHSKARHATVFGFVLSGMGLYLLIAVGILAVLLGLNYLGLPILTAGVLWLILQILKIIFIILVYIIMIAYSLIRWLGKLLVKLWHFIF
;
A
#
# COMPACT_ATOMS: atom_id res chain seq x y z
N MET A 1 -1.87 -25.22 38.35
CA MET A 1 -0.64 -25.86 37.88
C MET A 1 0.52 -25.09 38.45
N SER A 2 1.35 -25.73 39.30
CA SER A 2 2.47 -25.05 39.95
C SER A 2 3.59 -24.92 38.93
N GLU A 3 3.82 -23.71 38.48
CA GLU A 3 5.02 -23.34 37.72
C GLU A 3 6.24 -23.58 38.59
N ARG A 4 7.00 -24.63 38.28
CA ARG A 4 8.31 -24.84 38.88
C ARG A 4 9.30 -24.02 38.08
N TYR A 5 9.63 -22.83 38.57
CA TYR A 5 10.66 -21.96 38.02
C TYR A 5 12.04 -22.63 38.14
N LEU A 6 12.91 -22.37 37.17
CA LEU A 6 14.33 -22.71 37.18
C LEU A 6 14.95 -22.32 38.52
N ARG A 7 15.82 -23.21 39.11
CA ARG A 7 16.50 -22.89 40.35
C ARG A 7 17.44 -21.70 40.16
N HIS A 8 17.11 -20.60 40.83
CA HIS A 8 17.97 -19.44 40.87
C HIS A 8 19.26 -19.76 41.60
N GLN A 9 20.43 -19.50 40.97
CA GLN A 9 21.71 -19.45 41.68
C GLN A 9 21.90 -18.04 42.21
N SER A 10 21.62 -17.81 43.48
CA SER A 10 22.03 -16.58 44.16
C SER A 10 23.53 -16.59 44.35
N LEU A 11 24.23 -15.62 43.75
CA LEU A 11 25.66 -15.41 43.98
C LEU A 11 25.86 -14.49 45.18
N ASN A 12 26.96 -14.73 45.92
CA ASN A 12 27.38 -13.76 46.93
C ASN A 12 27.60 -12.40 46.29
N ILE A 13 26.95 -11.37 46.81
CA ILE A 13 27.11 -9.99 46.39
C ILE A 13 28.44 -9.51 47.00
N ASP A 14 29.50 -9.55 46.24
CA ASP A 14 30.80 -8.99 46.61
C ASP A 14 30.95 -7.55 46.09
N ASP A 15 31.99 -6.86 46.57
CA ASP A 15 32.26 -5.47 46.19
C ASP A 15 32.54 -5.33 44.67
N ALA A 16 33.08 -6.35 44.03
CA ALA A 16 33.34 -6.33 42.58
C ALA A 16 32.06 -6.38 41.78
N VAL A 17 31.09 -7.21 42.17
CA VAL A 17 29.76 -7.30 41.58
C VAL A 17 29.01 -5.95 41.77
N VAL A 18 29.08 -5.39 42.99
CA VAL A 18 28.45 -4.07 43.27
C VAL A 18 29.06 -2.99 42.37
N ALA A 19 30.37 -2.93 42.26
CA ALA A 19 31.06 -1.95 41.41
C ALA A 19 30.69 -2.12 39.92
N LYS A 20 30.62 -3.37 39.43
CA LYS A 20 30.19 -3.70 38.08
C LYS A 20 28.76 -3.22 37.81
N VAL A 21 27.82 -3.57 38.68
CA VAL A 21 26.40 -3.18 38.54
C VAL A 21 26.24 -1.67 38.51
N LYS A 22 26.90 -0.96 39.46
CA LYS A 22 26.88 0.52 39.51
C LYS A 22 27.41 1.14 38.23
N LYS A 23 28.50 0.62 37.68
CA LYS A 23 29.09 1.08 36.42
C LYS A 23 28.10 0.94 35.27
N LEU A 24 27.50 -0.25 35.08
CA LEU A 24 26.58 -0.53 33.98
C LEU A 24 25.28 0.29 34.07
N ILE A 25 24.76 0.52 35.30
CA ILE A 25 23.61 1.41 35.52
C ILE A 25 23.97 2.86 35.19
N ASN A 26 25.17 3.33 35.53
CA ASN A 26 25.61 4.68 35.17
C ASN A 26 25.79 4.84 33.65
N GLU A 27 26.30 3.83 32.97
CA GLU A 27 26.40 3.80 31.50
C GLU A 27 25.01 3.84 30.86
N TYR A 28 24.05 3.10 31.40
CA TYR A 28 22.65 3.17 30.96
C TYR A 28 22.08 4.60 31.17
N ALA A 29 22.25 5.17 32.36
CA ALA A 29 21.78 6.52 32.69
C ALA A 29 22.40 7.60 31.78
N SER A 30 23.65 7.44 31.36
CA SER A 30 24.37 8.38 30.49
C SER A 30 23.76 8.48 29.08
N ARG A 31 23.02 7.46 28.62
CA ARG A 31 22.31 7.45 27.33
C ARG A 31 21.16 8.45 27.31
N SER A 32 20.62 8.84 28.48
CA SER A 32 19.53 9.79 28.61
C SER A 32 20.01 11.22 28.36
N LYS A 33 19.59 11.82 27.24
CA LYS A 33 19.96 13.19 26.87
C LYS A 33 18.96 14.19 27.47
N GLY A 34 19.46 15.18 28.19
CA GLY A 34 18.64 16.33 28.63
C GLY A 34 17.90 16.17 29.96
N HIS A 35 18.17 15.13 30.74
CA HIS A 35 17.71 14.99 32.12
C HIS A 35 18.86 14.59 33.05
N PRO A 36 18.98 15.21 34.26
CA PRO A 36 20.11 15.00 35.15
C PRO A 36 19.93 13.72 35.98
N PHE A 37 19.90 12.53 35.35
CA PHE A 37 20.02 11.30 36.11
C PHE A 37 21.46 11.07 36.58
N GLY A 38 22.42 11.70 35.95
CA GLY A 38 23.81 11.72 36.34
C GLY A 38 24.38 10.32 36.55
N LYS A 39 25.05 10.15 37.69
CA LYS A 39 25.60 8.87 38.14
C LYS A 39 24.73 8.28 39.26
N TYR A 40 23.40 8.15 39.05
CA TYR A 40 22.52 7.63 40.11
C TYR A 40 22.87 6.20 40.52
N GLY A 41 23.54 5.44 39.62
CA GLY A 41 24.08 4.14 39.97
C GLY A 41 25.08 4.16 41.15
N ASP A 42 25.77 5.28 41.42
CA ASP A 42 26.66 5.38 42.59
C ASP A 42 25.88 5.36 43.91
N GLU A 43 24.62 5.84 43.92
CA GLU A 43 23.75 5.96 45.08
C GLU A 43 22.88 4.71 45.32
N ILE A 44 22.92 3.68 44.46
CA ILE A 44 22.11 2.49 44.64
C ILE A 44 22.65 1.57 45.74
N VAL A 45 21.73 0.82 46.34
CA VAL A 45 22.03 -0.32 47.19
C VAL A 45 21.56 -1.59 46.53
N LEU A 46 22.49 -2.47 46.13
CA LEU A 46 22.17 -3.73 45.47
C LEU A 46 21.54 -4.69 46.48
N GLN A 47 20.40 -5.30 46.12
CA GLN A 47 19.64 -6.21 46.96
C GLN A 47 19.72 -7.65 46.46
N LYS A 48 19.67 -7.84 45.13
CA LYS A 48 19.73 -9.15 44.48
C LYS A 48 20.57 -9.10 43.21
N TYR A 49 21.31 -10.19 42.99
CA TYR A 49 22.07 -10.46 41.78
C TYR A 49 22.00 -11.96 41.51
N GLU A 50 21.12 -12.37 40.60
CA GLU A 50 20.76 -13.77 40.36
C GLU A 50 20.94 -14.11 38.89
N LEU A 51 21.60 -15.27 38.59
CA LEU A 51 21.68 -15.76 37.21
C LEU A 51 20.31 -16.29 36.77
N ASP A 52 19.82 -15.77 35.68
CA ASP A 52 18.51 -16.05 35.16
C ASP A 52 18.57 -16.13 33.63
N PRO A 53 19.08 -17.26 33.10
CA PRO A 53 19.42 -17.37 31.68
C PRO A 53 18.17 -17.32 30.79
N ILE A 54 18.36 -16.84 29.57
CA ILE A 54 17.42 -16.93 28.48
C ILE A 54 17.85 -18.09 27.59
N TYR A 55 16.92 -18.96 27.26
CA TYR A 55 17.13 -20.01 26.28
C TYR A 55 16.42 -19.65 24.99
N VAL A 56 17.11 -19.83 23.88
CA VAL A 56 16.58 -19.57 22.55
C VAL A 56 16.58 -20.88 21.79
N GLU A 57 15.43 -21.35 21.41
CA GLU A 57 15.25 -22.55 20.61
C GLU A 57 14.93 -22.16 19.17
N HIS A 58 15.69 -22.73 18.24
CA HIS A 58 15.41 -22.64 16.82
C HIS A 58 15.03 -24.01 16.29
N LEU A 59 13.92 -24.08 15.57
CA LEU A 59 13.51 -25.25 14.82
C LEU A 59 13.46 -24.86 13.35
N HIS A 60 14.41 -25.36 12.58
CA HIS A 60 14.49 -25.18 11.14
C HIS A 60 13.91 -26.41 10.46
N SER A 61 12.84 -26.28 9.73
CA SER A 61 12.12 -27.38 9.07
C SER A 61 12.15 -27.20 7.57
N GLN A 62 12.46 -28.28 6.84
CA GLN A 62 12.31 -28.33 5.38
C GLN A 62 11.04 -29.07 5.02
N TYR A 63 10.18 -28.43 4.29
CA TYR A 63 8.90 -28.96 3.85
C TYR A 63 8.91 -29.34 2.38
N ASP A 64 8.19 -30.41 2.07
CA ASP A 64 7.76 -30.78 0.71
C ASP A 64 6.23 -30.60 0.64
N LYS A 65 5.80 -29.60 -0.15
CA LYS A 65 4.39 -29.29 -0.38
C LYS A 65 4.02 -29.70 -1.80
N ARG A 66 2.98 -30.51 -1.95
CA ARG A 66 2.56 -31.04 -3.25
C ARG A 66 1.07 -30.81 -3.47
N GLN A 67 0.74 -30.19 -4.59
CA GLN A 67 -0.63 -29.91 -4.97
C GLN A 67 -0.89 -30.35 -6.40
N VAL A 68 -2.05 -30.96 -6.63
CA VAL A 68 -2.48 -31.36 -7.98
C VAL A 68 -3.31 -30.23 -8.59
N GLU A 69 -2.93 -29.82 -9.78
CA GLU A 69 -3.65 -28.81 -10.56
C GLU A 69 -4.03 -29.33 -11.96
N ASN A 70 -5.07 -28.74 -12.53
CA ASN A 70 -5.46 -29.00 -13.89
C ASN A 70 -4.61 -28.16 -14.85
N LYS A 71 -4.04 -28.80 -15.85
CA LYS A 71 -3.30 -28.16 -16.95
C LYS A 71 -3.96 -28.45 -18.27
N GLN A 72 -3.97 -27.48 -19.15
CA GLN A 72 -4.43 -27.69 -20.52
C GLN A 72 -3.49 -26.98 -21.51
N TYR A 73 -3.33 -27.58 -22.67
CA TYR A 73 -2.56 -27.04 -23.78
C TYR A 73 -3.07 -27.55 -25.13
N PRO A 74 -2.74 -26.89 -26.25
CA PRO A 74 -3.18 -27.29 -27.58
C PRO A 74 -2.72 -28.71 -27.96
N TYR A 75 -3.63 -29.52 -28.48
CA TYR A 75 -3.28 -30.85 -28.98
C TYR A 75 -2.73 -30.77 -30.41
N LYS A 76 -1.41 -30.92 -30.54
CA LYS A 76 -0.68 -30.84 -31.82
C LYS A 76 -0.54 -32.20 -32.54
N GLY A 77 -1.27 -33.21 -32.10
CA GLY A 77 -1.11 -34.60 -32.54
C GLY A 77 -0.15 -35.38 -31.63
N GLY A 78 -0.14 -36.66 -31.73
CA GLY A 78 0.72 -37.55 -30.94
C GLY A 78 -0.05 -38.61 -30.18
N GLN A 79 0.68 -39.61 -29.66
CA GLN A 79 0.10 -40.70 -28.88
C GLN A 79 -0.25 -40.22 -27.48
N ILE A 80 -1.47 -40.49 -27.04
CA ILE A 80 -1.91 -40.28 -25.67
C ILE A 80 -1.97 -41.61 -24.97
N TYR A 81 -1.33 -41.68 -23.79
CA TYR A 81 -1.33 -42.90 -23.00
C TYR A 81 -2.71 -43.20 -22.43
N THR A 82 -2.96 -44.47 -22.13
CA THR A 82 -4.23 -44.89 -21.48
C THR A 82 -4.47 -44.12 -20.20
N ARG A 83 -5.64 -43.49 -20.10
CA ARG A 83 -6.03 -42.70 -18.94
C ARG A 83 -6.23 -43.60 -17.73
N ARG A 84 -5.53 -43.29 -16.62
CA ARG A 84 -5.60 -43.98 -15.32
C ARG A 84 -6.22 -43.11 -14.25
N PHE A 85 -5.99 -41.79 -14.34
CA PHE A 85 -6.47 -40.82 -13.38
C PHE A 85 -7.56 -39.95 -14.03
N TYR A 86 -8.74 -39.90 -13.41
CA TYR A 86 -9.92 -39.21 -13.94
C TYR A 86 -10.22 -37.92 -13.18
N LYS A 87 -9.82 -37.87 -11.92
CA LYS A 87 -9.99 -36.69 -11.04
C LYS A 87 -8.67 -36.36 -10.34
N PRO A 88 -8.44 -35.11 -9.91
CA PRO A 88 -7.27 -34.74 -9.12
C PRO A 88 -7.13 -35.60 -7.84
N SER A 89 -8.25 -35.99 -7.22
CA SER A 89 -8.27 -36.85 -6.03
C SER A 89 -7.78 -38.29 -6.25
N ASP A 90 -7.73 -38.74 -7.50
CA ASP A 90 -7.24 -40.10 -7.84
C ASP A 90 -5.70 -40.14 -7.80
N VAL A 91 -5.03 -38.98 -7.76
CA VAL A 91 -3.58 -38.85 -7.79
C VAL A 91 -3.05 -38.84 -6.36
N ASP A 92 -2.42 -39.94 -5.95
CA ASP A 92 -1.62 -39.96 -4.74
C ASP A 92 -0.28 -39.25 -5.02
N VAL A 93 -0.15 -38.01 -4.56
CA VAL A 93 1.03 -37.16 -4.82
C VAL A 93 2.34 -37.72 -4.24
N TRP A 94 2.22 -38.59 -3.22
CA TRP A 94 3.38 -39.17 -2.53
C TRP A 94 3.89 -40.45 -3.20
N SER A 95 3.12 -41.06 -4.07
CA SER A 95 3.55 -42.20 -4.92
C SER A 95 4.55 -41.82 -5.99
N PHE A 96 4.74 -40.52 -6.24
CA PHE A 96 5.66 -39.99 -7.25
C PHE A 96 7.02 -39.66 -6.65
N ASN A 97 8.09 -40.21 -7.23
CA ASN A 97 9.45 -39.84 -6.85
C ASN A 97 9.83 -38.52 -7.54
N LEU A 98 9.67 -37.41 -6.82
CA LEU A 98 9.92 -36.06 -7.32
C LEU A 98 11.25 -35.50 -6.78
N LEU A 99 11.39 -34.19 -6.69
CA LEU A 99 12.60 -33.55 -6.15
C LEU A 99 12.78 -33.90 -4.67
N THR A 100 14.02 -34.23 -4.31
CA THR A 100 14.44 -34.41 -2.92
C THR A 100 15.59 -33.46 -2.61
N THR A 101 15.81 -33.16 -1.34
CA THR A 101 16.90 -32.30 -0.90
C THR A 101 17.40 -32.74 0.48
N GLU A 102 18.69 -32.60 0.70
CA GLU A 102 19.34 -32.77 2.02
C GLU A 102 19.75 -31.43 2.62
N LYS A 103 19.48 -30.32 1.92
CA LYS A 103 19.78 -28.96 2.36
C LYS A 103 18.50 -28.16 2.42
N PHE A 104 18.47 -27.16 3.28
CA PHE A 104 17.42 -26.17 3.28
C PHE A 104 17.41 -25.40 1.97
N VAL A 105 16.29 -25.47 1.27
CA VAL A 105 16.12 -24.83 -0.03
C VAL A 105 14.70 -24.31 -0.18
N HIS A 106 14.60 -23.23 -0.92
CA HIS A 106 13.33 -22.68 -1.39
C HIS A 106 13.27 -22.85 -2.90
N ASN A 107 12.59 -23.91 -3.38
CA ASN A 107 12.56 -24.29 -4.78
C ASN A 107 11.19 -24.91 -5.13
N GLY A 108 10.84 -24.90 -6.42
CA GLY A 108 9.60 -25.51 -6.88
C GLY A 108 9.72 -26.00 -8.31
N LYS A 109 8.99 -27.07 -8.62
CA LYS A 109 8.90 -27.62 -9.95
C LYS A 109 7.55 -28.27 -10.16
N SER A 110 7.06 -28.19 -11.39
CA SER A 110 5.82 -28.84 -11.81
C SER A 110 6.11 -30.09 -12.63
N PHE A 111 5.32 -31.13 -12.41
CA PHE A 111 5.46 -32.42 -13.05
C PHE A 111 4.12 -32.88 -13.60
N GLU A 112 4.06 -33.21 -14.89
CA GLU A 112 2.86 -33.76 -15.50
C GLU A 112 2.63 -35.21 -15.06
N VAL A 113 1.40 -35.52 -14.67
CA VAL A 113 1.02 -36.85 -14.21
C VAL A 113 0.75 -37.76 -15.42
N THR A 114 1.68 -38.67 -15.67
CA THR A 114 1.50 -39.66 -16.75
C THR A 114 0.26 -40.52 -16.50
N GLY A 115 -0.61 -40.65 -17.52
CA GLY A 115 -1.86 -41.37 -17.40
C GLY A 115 -3.06 -40.52 -16.93
N SER A 116 -2.87 -39.20 -16.81
CA SER A 116 -4.00 -38.27 -16.61
C SER A 116 -4.46 -37.60 -17.90
N HIS A 117 -3.66 -37.74 -18.97
CA HIS A 117 -3.88 -37.05 -20.24
C HIS A 117 -5.13 -37.53 -20.98
N HIS A 118 -5.92 -36.61 -21.48
CA HIS A 118 -7.02 -36.87 -22.39
C HIS A 118 -7.23 -35.66 -23.32
N VAL A 119 -7.79 -35.93 -24.50
CA VAL A 119 -8.05 -34.88 -25.50
C VAL A 119 -9.52 -34.55 -25.51
N GLU A 120 -9.81 -33.28 -25.45
CA GLU A 120 -11.17 -32.76 -25.59
C GLU A 120 -11.25 -31.76 -26.74
N THR A 121 -12.43 -31.62 -27.28
CA THR A 121 -12.74 -30.58 -28.26
C THR A 121 -12.60 -29.21 -27.56
N CYS A 122 -11.92 -28.28 -28.20
CA CYS A 122 -11.74 -26.96 -27.66
C CYS A 122 -13.10 -26.27 -27.46
N PRO A 123 -13.49 -25.92 -26.21
CA PRO A 123 -14.82 -25.37 -25.94
C PRO A 123 -15.01 -23.96 -26.51
N ARG A 124 -13.90 -23.25 -26.76
CA ARG A 124 -13.93 -21.86 -27.25
C ARG A 124 -14.24 -21.73 -28.73
N CYS A 125 -13.85 -22.72 -29.55
CA CYS A 125 -14.05 -22.74 -31.00
C CYS A 125 -14.82 -23.96 -31.47
N GLU A 126 -15.32 -24.80 -30.55
CA GLU A 126 -16.11 -25.99 -30.82
C GLU A 126 -15.44 -26.91 -31.87
N GLY A 127 -14.12 -27.04 -31.79
CA GLY A 127 -13.32 -27.88 -32.68
C GLY A 127 -12.89 -27.23 -34.00
N SER A 128 -13.41 -26.07 -34.34
CA SER A 128 -13.10 -25.43 -35.64
C SER A 128 -11.68 -24.86 -35.75
N GLY A 129 -10.99 -24.67 -34.62
CA GLY A 129 -9.68 -24.01 -34.54
C GLY A 129 -9.73 -22.50 -34.80
N ARG A 130 -10.86 -21.96 -35.23
CA ARG A 130 -11.03 -20.56 -35.60
C ARG A 130 -12.23 -19.95 -34.85
N MET A 131 -12.15 -18.69 -34.57
CA MET A 131 -13.20 -17.92 -33.86
C MET A 131 -13.62 -16.73 -34.70
N VAL A 132 -14.86 -16.31 -34.53
CA VAL A 132 -15.32 -15.03 -35.07
C VAL A 132 -14.40 -13.93 -34.61
N CYS A 133 -13.95 -13.09 -35.52
CA CYS A 133 -13.04 -11.99 -35.18
C CYS A 133 -13.72 -11.00 -34.24
N PRO A 134 -13.23 -10.81 -33.01
CA PRO A 134 -13.89 -9.92 -32.04
C PRO A 134 -13.78 -8.45 -32.42
N SER A 135 -12.81 -8.08 -33.27
CA SER A 135 -12.60 -6.69 -33.67
C SER A 135 -13.58 -6.19 -34.72
N CYS A 136 -14.15 -7.09 -35.53
CA CYS A 136 -15.12 -6.75 -36.56
C CYS A 136 -16.45 -7.53 -36.43
N GLY A 137 -16.62 -8.30 -35.35
CA GLY A 137 -17.84 -9.09 -35.14
C GLY A 137 -18.14 -10.10 -36.26
N GLY A 138 -17.12 -10.54 -37.01
CA GLY A 138 -17.27 -11.46 -38.14
C GLY A 138 -17.60 -10.80 -39.47
N SER A 139 -17.65 -9.45 -39.53
CA SER A 139 -17.91 -8.74 -40.81
C SER A 139 -16.71 -8.74 -41.77
N GLY A 140 -15.50 -9.02 -41.28
CA GLY A 140 -14.24 -8.86 -41.99
C GLY A 140 -13.82 -7.42 -42.26
N ARG A 141 -14.67 -6.44 -41.95
CA ARG A 141 -14.45 -5.01 -42.22
C ARG A 141 -14.58 -4.17 -40.98
N GLN A 142 -13.94 -3.01 -40.97
CA GLN A 142 -14.00 -2.03 -39.92
C GLN A 142 -14.23 -0.62 -40.51
N SER A 143 -14.83 0.27 -39.75
CA SER A 143 -14.98 1.67 -40.14
C SER A 143 -13.63 2.28 -40.47
N CYS A 144 -13.51 2.96 -41.59
CA CYS A 144 -12.32 3.66 -41.97
C CYS A 144 -12.07 4.84 -41.03
N SER A 145 -10.98 4.80 -40.28
CA SER A 145 -10.60 5.86 -39.32
C SER A 145 -10.29 7.21 -40.01
N SER A 146 -9.85 7.18 -41.26
CA SER A 146 -9.51 8.40 -42.01
C SER A 146 -10.73 9.25 -42.38
N CYS A 147 -11.92 8.64 -42.50
CA CYS A 147 -13.16 9.33 -42.82
C CYS A 147 -14.29 9.01 -41.81
N ASN A 148 -13.97 8.38 -40.68
CA ASN A 148 -14.92 7.97 -39.65
C ASN A 148 -16.13 7.20 -40.19
N GLY A 149 -15.90 6.37 -41.20
CA GLY A 149 -16.95 5.58 -41.83
C GLY A 149 -17.74 6.26 -42.94
N ASN A 150 -17.53 7.56 -43.20
CA ASN A 150 -18.34 8.34 -44.13
C ASN A 150 -17.97 8.13 -45.62
N GLY A 151 -16.86 7.49 -45.92
CA GLY A 151 -16.36 7.33 -47.30
C GLY A 151 -15.75 8.61 -47.90
N GLN A 152 -16.02 9.73 -47.34
CA GLN A 152 -15.59 11.05 -47.82
C GLN A 152 -14.91 11.85 -46.71
N ILE A 153 -13.97 12.70 -47.08
CA ILE A 153 -13.25 13.61 -46.16
C ILE A 153 -13.69 15.03 -46.49
N LYS A 154 -14.21 15.72 -45.51
CA LYS A 154 -14.58 17.14 -45.62
C LYS A 154 -13.30 17.99 -45.71
N ARG A 155 -13.20 18.80 -46.74
CA ARG A 155 -12.11 19.75 -46.96
C ARG A 155 -12.68 21.14 -47.09
N THR A 156 -11.93 22.12 -46.72
CA THR A 156 -12.23 23.53 -46.93
C THR A 156 -11.15 24.15 -47.75
N ARG A 157 -11.52 24.89 -48.76
CA ARG A 157 -10.60 25.72 -49.56
C ARG A 157 -11.13 27.13 -49.63
N GLN A 158 -10.25 28.07 -49.71
CA GLN A 158 -10.60 29.45 -49.94
C GLN A 158 -10.77 29.70 -51.44
N GLU A 159 -11.92 30.13 -51.83
CA GLU A 159 -12.17 30.57 -53.21
C GLU A 159 -12.31 32.09 -53.27
N ARG A 160 -11.71 32.62 -54.28
CA ARG A 160 -11.75 34.05 -54.56
C ARG A 160 -13.08 34.37 -55.25
N GLN A 161 -13.97 35.10 -54.56
CA GLN A 161 -15.24 35.51 -55.10
C GLN A 161 -15.24 37.02 -55.36
N HIS A 162 -15.67 37.38 -56.55
CA HIS A 162 -15.90 38.78 -56.90
C HIS A 162 -17.04 39.37 -56.09
N THR A 163 -16.80 40.43 -55.32
CA THR A 163 -17.79 40.98 -54.39
C THR A 163 -18.34 42.30 -54.87
N ALA A 164 -17.55 43.13 -55.52
CA ALA A 164 -17.96 44.42 -56.02
C ALA A 164 -16.95 44.94 -57.04
N ASP A 165 -17.35 45.95 -57.81
CA ASP A 165 -16.42 46.75 -58.56
C ASP A 165 -16.28 48.13 -57.88
N LYS A 166 -15.07 48.50 -57.52
CA LYS A 166 -14.76 49.83 -57.05
C LYS A 166 -14.59 50.72 -58.26
N VAL A 167 -15.51 51.66 -58.41
CA VAL A 167 -15.54 52.63 -59.51
C VAL A 167 -14.84 53.92 -59.03
N TYR A 168 -13.82 54.31 -59.72
CA TYR A 168 -13.07 55.57 -59.45
C TYR A 168 -13.68 56.72 -60.25
N SER A 169 -13.41 57.95 -59.83
CA SER A 169 -13.94 59.17 -60.43
C SER A 169 -13.50 59.39 -61.87
N ASP A 170 -12.47 58.73 -62.36
CA ASP A 170 -11.98 58.71 -63.72
C ASP A 170 -12.61 57.66 -64.63
N GLY A 171 -13.62 56.89 -64.11
CA GLY A 171 -14.30 55.84 -64.85
C GLY A 171 -13.61 54.48 -64.81
N HIS A 172 -12.42 54.38 -64.20
CA HIS A 172 -11.73 53.11 -64.02
C HIS A 172 -12.49 52.23 -63.02
N ARG A 173 -12.58 50.92 -63.32
CA ARG A 173 -13.20 49.92 -62.46
C ARG A 173 -12.16 48.92 -62.01
N GLU A 174 -12.06 48.71 -60.71
CA GLU A 174 -11.22 47.73 -60.09
C GLU A 174 -12.08 46.66 -59.43
N ALA A 175 -11.89 45.40 -59.80
CA ALA A 175 -12.66 44.31 -59.23
C ALA A 175 -12.18 43.98 -57.80
N VAL A 176 -13.07 44.10 -56.85
CA VAL A 176 -12.82 43.76 -55.44
C VAL A 176 -13.22 42.31 -55.22
N TYR A 177 -12.32 41.53 -54.60
CA TYR A 177 -12.53 40.13 -54.32
C TYR A 177 -12.50 39.91 -52.83
N SER A 178 -13.35 39.02 -52.34
CA SER A 178 -13.23 38.44 -51.03
C SER A 178 -12.86 36.96 -51.13
N TYR A 179 -12.31 36.40 -50.07
CA TYR A 179 -12.05 34.97 -49.97
C TYR A 179 -13.17 34.35 -49.13
N VAL A 180 -13.82 33.36 -49.70
CA VAL A 180 -14.90 32.62 -49.04
C VAL A 180 -14.45 31.18 -48.88
N ASP A 181 -14.66 30.67 -47.69
CA ASP A 181 -14.34 29.27 -47.39
C ASP A 181 -15.43 28.36 -47.99
N VAL A 182 -15.03 27.65 -49.05
CA VAL A 182 -15.94 26.69 -49.69
C VAL A 182 -15.59 25.29 -49.20
N THR A 183 -16.61 24.65 -48.69
CA THR A 183 -16.49 23.26 -48.23
C THR A 183 -16.79 22.32 -49.41
N TYR A 184 -15.87 21.36 -49.60
CA TYR A 184 -16.06 20.28 -50.57
C TYR A 184 -15.71 18.94 -49.93
N TYR A 185 -16.16 17.88 -50.57
CA TYR A 185 -15.95 16.52 -50.09
C TYR A 185 -15.06 15.77 -51.08
N GLU A 186 -13.95 15.24 -50.58
CA GLU A 186 -13.06 14.36 -51.34
C GLU A 186 -13.36 12.90 -51.00
N THR A 187 -13.34 12.02 -51.98
CA THR A 187 -13.40 10.59 -51.74
C THR A 187 -12.23 10.14 -50.89
N CYS A 188 -12.51 9.45 -49.80
CA CYS A 188 -11.46 8.97 -48.90
C CYS A 188 -10.56 7.95 -49.60
N ARG A 189 -9.31 8.29 -49.84
CA ARG A 189 -8.35 7.43 -50.55
C ARG A 189 -8.07 6.13 -49.80
N ASN A 190 -8.13 6.13 -48.46
CA ASN A 190 -7.85 4.95 -47.65
C ASN A 190 -8.90 3.85 -47.80
N CYS A 191 -10.13 4.19 -48.03
CA CYS A 191 -11.23 3.22 -48.20
C CYS A 191 -11.85 3.24 -49.64
N GLY A 192 -11.33 4.06 -50.53
CA GLY A 192 -11.87 4.19 -51.90
C GLY A 192 -13.34 4.64 -51.92
N GLY A 193 -13.82 5.37 -50.92
CA GLY A 193 -15.22 5.82 -50.84
C GLY A 193 -16.16 4.87 -50.13
N SER A 194 -15.72 3.64 -49.79
CA SER A 194 -16.60 2.62 -49.19
C SER A 194 -16.94 2.88 -47.71
N GLY A 195 -16.24 3.79 -47.04
CA GLY A 195 -16.39 4.03 -45.61
C GLY A 195 -15.77 2.93 -44.70
N THR A 196 -15.37 1.79 -45.27
CA THR A 196 -14.86 0.66 -44.52
C THR A 196 -13.52 0.18 -45.10
N VAL A 197 -12.69 -0.42 -44.25
CA VAL A 197 -11.42 -1.07 -44.65
C VAL A 197 -11.43 -2.50 -44.11
N ASN A 198 -10.55 -3.32 -44.64
CA ASN A 198 -10.39 -4.67 -44.12
C ASN A 198 -10.01 -4.63 -42.63
N CYS A 199 -10.58 -5.50 -41.84
CA CYS A 199 -10.26 -5.61 -40.42
C CYS A 199 -8.77 -5.98 -40.25
N TYR A 200 -8.02 -5.16 -39.58
CA TYR A 200 -6.57 -5.35 -39.35
C TYR A 200 -6.25 -6.67 -38.63
N LYS A 201 -7.17 -7.14 -37.76
CA LYS A 201 -6.97 -8.33 -36.92
C LYS A 201 -7.18 -9.63 -37.68
N CYS A 202 -8.12 -9.71 -38.61
CA CYS A 202 -8.40 -10.90 -39.42
C CYS A 202 -8.06 -10.73 -40.90
N GLY A 203 -7.54 -9.58 -41.33
CA GLY A 203 -7.19 -9.32 -42.73
C GLY A 203 -8.36 -9.34 -43.71
N GLY A 204 -9.60 -9.39 -43.22
CA GLY A 204 -10.81 -9.58 -44.02
C GLY A 204 -11.42 -10.98 -43.93
N ASP A 205 -10.72 -11.95 -43.31
CA ASP A 205 -11.13 -13.37 -43.20
C ASP A 205 -12.34 -13.64 -42.31
N THR A 206 -12.89 -12.61 -41.63
CA THR A 206 -14.01 -12.72 -40.69
C THR A 206 -13.70 -13.51 -39.42
N LYS A 207 -12.72 -14.40 -39.45
CA LYS A 207 -12.32 -15.29 -38.36
C LYS A 207 -10.84 -15.10 -38.01
N VAL A 208 -10.49 -15.40 -36.77
CA VAL A 208 -9.11 -15.43 -36.26
C VAL A 208 -8.80 -16.81 -35.67
N THR A 209 -7.54 -17.16 -35.58
CA THR A 209 -7.09 -18.41 -34.95
C THR A 209 -7.53 -18.40 -33.47
N CYS A 210 -8.08 -19.50 -33.00
CA CYS A 210 -8.44 -19.65 -31.58
C CYS A 210 -7.19 -19.72 -30.73
N SER A 211 -7.04 -18.77 -29.82
CA SER A 211 -5.86 -18.68 -28.94
C SER A 211 -5.79 -19.77 -27.88
N LEU A 212 -6.91 -20.45 -27.57
CA LEU A 212 -6.94 -21.51 -26.56
C LEU A 212 -6.36 -22.81 -27.09
N CYS A 213 -6.61 -23.14 -28.36
CA CYS A 213 -6.11 -24.34 -29.00
C CYS A 213 -5.11 -24.04 -30.14
N GLU A 214 -4.65 -22.81 -30.26
CA GLU A 214 -3.69 -22.37 -31.31
C GLU A 214 -4.08 -22.81 -32.74
N GLY A 215 -5.37 -22.96 -32.99
CA GLY A 215 -5.87 -23.41 -34.31
C GLY A 215 -6.08 -24.91 -34.45
N TYR A 216 -5.65 -25.73 -33.51
CA TYR A 216 -5.75 -27.19 -33.60
C TYR A 216 -7.16 -27.76 -33.33
N GLY A 217 -8.07 -26.95 -32.80
CA GLY A 217 -9.46 -27.35 -32.51
C GLY A 217 -9.63 -28.26 -31.30
N ARG A 218 -8.57 -28.75 -30.71
CA ARG A 218 -8.56 -29.68 -29.59
C ARG A 218 -7.50 -29.30 -28.57
N ASN A 219 -7.75 -29.59 -27.28
CA ASN A 219 -6.80 -29.41 -26.20
C ASN A 219 -6.53 -30.75 -25.49
N VAL A 220 -5.30 -30.90 -25.04
CA VAL A 220 -4.94 -31.90 -24.04
C VAL A 220 -5.26 -31.33 -22.68
N HIS A 221 -5.95 -32.11 -21.86
CA HIS A 221 -6.12 -31.87 -20.42
C HIS A 221 -5.33 -32.92 -19.67
N CYS A 222 -4.58 -32.51 -18.67
CA CYS A 222 -3.83 -33.39 -17.81
C CYS A 222 -3.77 -32.81 -16.36
N PHE A 223 -3.32 -33.62 -15.43
CA PHE A 223 -2.98 -33.17 -14.09
C PHE A 223 -1.49 -32.87 -14.00
N GLU A 224 -1.16 -31.86 -13.21
CA GLU A 224 0.20 -31.48 -12.91
C GLU A 224 0.37 -31.46 -11.40
N ILE A 225 1.43 -32.07 -10.87
CA ILE A 225 1.82 -31.97 -9.49
C ILE A 225 2.76 -30.79 -9.35
N ASN A 226 2.32 -29.75 -8.67
CA ASN A 226 3.16 -28.63 -8.29
C ASN A 226 3.83 -28.97 -6.96
N GLN A 227 5.12 -29.28 -7.01
CA GLN A 227 5.96 -29.49 -5.84
C GLN A 227 6.65 -28.20 -5.45
N LYS A 228 6.55 -27.83 -4.18
CA LYS A 228 7.28 -26.73 -3.59
C LYS A 228 8.08 -27.23 -2.39
N LEU A 229 9.39 -27.15 -2.51
CA LEU A 229 10.30 -27.32 -1.39
C LEU A 229 10.45 -25.95 -0.71
N ASP A 230 10.15 -25.89 0.58
CA ASP A 230 10.08 -24.65 1.34
C ASP A 230 10.70 -24.87 2.72
N ASP A 231 11.45 -23.92 3.22
CA ASP A 231 12.02 -24.00 4.54
C ASP A 231 11.44 -22.95 5.49
N HIS A 232 11.40 -23.25 6.75
CA HIS A 232 10.87 -22.37 7.77
C HIS A 232 11.65 -22.48 9.05
N ILE A 233 12.06 -21.33 9.61
CA ILE A 233 12.69 -21.25 10.92
C ILE A 233 11.70 -20.71 11.92
N SER A 234 11.36 -21.52 12.90
CA SER A 234 10.59 -21.10 14.07
C SER A 234 11.53 -20.89 15.24
N SER A 235 11.28 -19.85 16.04
CA SER A 235 12.08 -19.55 17.23
C SER A 235 11.19 -19.40 18.44
N HIS A 236 11.60 -20.03 19.53
CA HIS A 236 10.94 -19.92 20.80
C HIS A 236 11.93 -19.45 21.88
N TYR A 237 11.45 -18.70 22.87
CA TYR A 237 12.29 -18.09 23.90
C TYR A 237 11.74 -18.48 25.26
N PHE A 238 12.61 -19.09 26.09
CA PHE A 238 12.30 -19.42 27.48
C PHE A 238 13.07 -18.50 28.39
N TYR A 239 12.39 -17.96 29.35
CA TYR A 239 12.97 -17.10 30.38
C TYR A 239 12.11 -17.18 31.63
N THR A 240 12.71 -16.86 32.77
CA THR A 240 12.01 -16.85 34.04
C THR A 240 11.06 -15.64 34.16
N GLU A 241 10.24 -15.67 35.22
CA GLU A 241 9.39 -14.52 35.57
C GLU A 241 10.19 -13.23 35.75
N ASN A 242 11.41 -13.30 36.32
CA ASN A 242 12.23 -12.12 36.56
C ASN A 242 12.69 -11.47 35.24
N VAL A 243 13.18 -12.27 34.30
CA VAL A 243 13.58 -11.78 32.97
C VAL A 243 12.37 -11.25 32.21
N SER A 244 11.21 -11.88 32.36
CA SER A 244 9.96 -11.44 31.70
C SER A 244 9.53 -10.01 32.08
N LYS A 245 9.96 -9.54 33.27
CA LYS A 245 9.73 -8.17 33.75
C LYS A 245 10.61 -7.13 33.03
N VAL A 246 11.67 -7.59 32.31
CA VAL A 246 12.61 -6.72 31.59
C VAL A 246 12.30 -6.77 30.09
N GLN A 247 11.29 -6.01 29.69
CA GLN A 247 10.79 -5.98 28.32
C GLN A 247 11.88 -5.63 27.29
N GLU A 248 12.78 -4.72 27.65
CA GLU A 248 13.89 -4.28 26.81
C GLU A 248 14.77 -5.47 26.39
N LEU A 249 15.09 -6.37 27.31
CA LEU A 249 15.89 -7.56 27.03
C LEU A 249 15.15 -8.57 26.17
N VAL A 250 13.85 -8.75 26.39
CA VAL A 250 13.00 -9.67 25.64
C VAL A 250 12.75 -9.20 24.21
N ASP A 251 12.70 -7.88 23.99
CA ASP A 251 12.44 -7.28 22.66
C ASP A 251 13.66 -7.36 21.71
N ILE A 252 14.88 -7.58 22.22
CA ILE A 252 16.12 -7.70 21.41
C ILE A 252 16.26 -9.12 20.78
N LYS A 253 15.21 -9.82 20.56
CA LYS A 253 15.16 -11.25 20.14
C LYS A 253 16.00 -11.63 18.92
N ARG A 254 16.37 -10.69 18.05
CA ARG A 254 17.07 -10.98 16.78
C ARG A 254 18.58 -10.96 16.85
N SER A 255 19.17 -10.48 17.92
CA SER A 255 20.61 -10.27 18.07
C SER A 255 21.25 -11.10 19.19
N TYR A 256 20.54 -12.07 19.77
CA TYR A 256 21.11 -12.91 20.80
C TYR A 256 22.24 -13.77 20.27
N GLN A 257 23.43 -13.54 20.80
CA GLN A 257 24.60 -14.41 20.63
C GLN A 257 24.82 -15.15 21.93
N GLY A 258 24.30 -16.37 22.00
CA GLY A 258 24.43 -17.23 23.18
C GLY A 258 25.42 -18.39 22.98
N SER A 259 25.72 -19.08 24.07
CA SER A 259 26.41 -20.35 24.01
C SER A 259 25.53 -21.41 23.37
N HIS A 260 26.01 -22.06 22.33
CA HIS A 260 25.32 -23.17 21.68
C HIS A 260 25.34 -24.38 22.60
N LEU A 261 24.18 -24.85 23.03
CA LEU A 261 24.05 -25.97 23.97
C LEU A 261 23.75 -27.28 23.28
N PHE A 262 22.91 -27.23 22.23
CA PHE A 262 22.38 -28.43 21.63
C PHE A 262 22.16 -28.22 20.14
N HIS A 263 22.47 -29.27 19.37
CA HIS A 263 22.17 -29.37 17.95
C HIS A 263 21.76 -30.80 17.62
N GLU A 264 20.63 -30.94 16.95
CA GLU A 264 20.14 -32.22 16.46
C GLU A 264 19.57 -32.04 15.06
N ARG A 265 19.88 -32.97 14.16
CA ARG A 265 19.31 -33.03 12.82
C ARG A 265 18.75 -34.41 12.54
N GLN A 266 17.45 -34.46 12.22
CA GLN A 266 16.72 -35.70 11.92
C GLN A 266 15.69 -35.49 10.82
N THR A 267 15.18 -36.59 10.23
CA THR A 267 14.02 -36.54 9.32
C THR A 267 12.79 -35.95 10.01
N ALA A 268 12.57 -36.27 11.28
CA ALA A 268 11.64 -35.60 12.16
C ALA A 268 12.18 -35.67 13.57
N ILE A 269 12.37 -34.54 14.22
CA ILE A 269 12.91 -34.49 15.58
C ILE A 269 11.88 -35.06 16.54
N ARG A 270 12.34 -36.04 17.34
CA ARG A 270 11.50 -36.73 18.32
C ARG A 270 11.50 -35.98 19.64
N LYS A 271 10.43 -36.15 20.42
CA LYS A 271 10.39 -35.67 21.78
C LYS A 271 11.43 -36.38 22.65
N GLY A 272 11.94 -35.69 23.67
CA GLY A 272 12.93 -36.23 24.60
C GLY A 272 14.35 -36.26 24.08
N VAL A 273 14.68 -35.54 23.00
CA VAL A 273 16.06 -35.49 22.46
C VAL A 273 17.02 -34.68 23.37
N PHE A 274 16.51 -33.67 24.07
CA PHE A 274 17.27 -32.86 25.00
C PHE A 274 16.99 -33.33 26.45
N THR A 275 18.00 -33.87 27.10
CA THR A 275 17.89 -34.50 28.43
C THR A 275 18.69 -33.80 29.52
N GLU A 276 19.54 -32.82 29.17
CA GLU A 276 20.41 -32.14 30.12
C GLU A 276 19.63 -31.28 31.14
N ASP A 277 18.52 -30.73 30.73
CA ASP A 277 17.60 -30.01 31.59
C ASP A 277 16.14 -30.43 31.28
N THR A 278 15.50 -31.04 32.26
CA THR A 278 14.14 -31.62 32.11
C THR A 278 13.10 -30.55 31.79
N GLN A 279 13.28 -29.33 32.25
CA GLN A 279 12.31 -28.24 32.03
C GLN A 279 12.45 -27.69 30.61
N ILE A 280 13.67 -27.43 30.16
CA ILE A 280 13.97 -27.00 28.80
C ILE A 280 13.56 -28.09 27.81
N GLY A 281 13.88 -29.36 28.11
CA GLY A 281 13.49 -30.51 27.29
C GLY A 281 11.95 -30.63 27.15
N THR A 282 11.20 -30.41 28.22
CA THR A 282 9.72 -30.41 28.17
C THR A 282 9.17 -29.27 27.29
N GLN A 283 9.79 -28.13 27.33
CA GLN A 283 9.40 -26.98 26.53
C GLN A 283 9.74 -27.20 25.05
N LEU A 284 10.95 -27.71 24.75
CA LEU A 284 11.33 -28.12 23.40
C LEU A 284 10.36 -29.15 22.83
N ASP A 285 9.99 -30.15 23.61
CA ASP A 285 9.02 -31.18 23.22
C ASP A 285 7.64 -30.59 22.89
N SER A 286 7.21 -29.57 23.64
CA SER A 286 5.99 -28.82 23.34
C SER A 286 6.08 -28.06 22.03
N PHE A 287 7.19 -27.36 21.82
CA PHE A 287 7.48 -26.59 20.62
C PHE A 287 7.55 -27.47 19.36
N ILE A 288 8.28 -28.60 19.43
CA ILE A 288 8.33 -29.60 18.36
C ILE A 288 6.92 -30.16 18.08
N GLY A 289 6.14 -30.43 19.14
CA GLY A 289 4.77 -30.94 19.01
C GLY A 289 3.80 -29.96 18.33
N GLU A 290 3.99 -28.66 18.53
CA GLU A 290 3.21 -27.63 17.84
C GLU A 290 3.51 -27.61 16.33
N HIS A 291 4.78 -27.71 15.96
CA HIS A 291 5.21 -27.70 14.55
C HIS A 291 4.92 -29.02 13.82
N ALA A 292 4.89 -30.14 14.53
CA ALA A 292 4.47 -31.42 13.93
C ALA A 292 3.01 -31.40 13.43
N ARG A 293 2.17 -30.50 13.96
CA ARG A 293 0.78 -30.30 13.49
C ARG A 293 0.66 -29.55 12.17
N GLU A 294 1.73 -28.92 11.72
CA GLU A 294 1.76 -28.23 10.42
C GLU A 294 1.81 -29.19 9.22
N THR A 295 2.03 -30.49 9.46
CA THR A 295 1.95 -31.50 8.40
C THR A 295 0.50 -31.78 8.01
N SER A 296 0.29 -31.94 6.71
CA SER A 296 -1.02 -32.22 6.12
C SER A 296 -0.87 -33.26 5.01
N PRO A 297 -1.97 -33.82 4.46
CA PRO A 297 -1.90 -34.76 3.34
C PRO A 297 -1.13 -34.22 2.11
N ILE A 298 -0.98 -32.91 2.01
CA ILE A 298 -0.27 -32.23 0.91
C ILE A 298 1.07 -31.59 1.32
N CYS A 299 1.48 -31.78 2.59
CA CYS A 299 2.71 -31.18 3.13
C CYS A 299 3.39 -32.14 4.10
N HIS A 300 4.59 -32.57 3.77
CA HIS A 300 5.44 -33.41 4.62
C HIS A 300 6.71 -32.67 5.03
N ILE A 301 7.23 -33.02 6.20
CA ILE A 301 8.57 -32.60 6.63
C ILE A 301 9.60 -33.57 6.05
N LEU A 302 10.60 -33.04 5.35
CA LEU A 302 11.72 -33.83 4.84
C LEU A 302 12.79 -34.07 5.91
N PHE A 303 13.17 -33.01 6.60
CA PHE A 303 14.09 -33.04 7.74
C PHE A 303 13.94 -31.76 8.57
N GLN A 304 14.45 -31.83 9.79
CA GLN A 304 14.45 -30.74 10.77
C GLN A 304 15.82 -30.62 11.43
N GLU A 305 16.18 -29.41 11.79
CA GLU A 305 17.29 -29.10 12.69
C GLU A 305 16.76 -28.33 13.89
N ALA A 306 17.13 -28.76 15.10
CA ALA A 306 16.84 -28.04 16.33
C ALA A 306 18.12 -27.58 16.98
N ASP A 307 18.18 -26.32 17.33
CA ASP A 307 19.28 -25.69 18.04
C ASP A 307 18.79 -25.04 19.32
N ILE A 308 19.56 -25.19 20.41
CA ILE A 308 19.29 -24.49 21.66
C ILE A 308 20.51 -23.63 21.99
N TYR A 309 20.27 -22.37 22.22
CA TYR A 309 21.26 -21.39 22.66
C TYR A 309 20.93 -20.91 24.07
N ARG A 310 21.94 -20.65 24.89
CA ARG A 310 21.80 -20.04 26.19
C ARG A 310 22.48 -18.67 26.20
N VAL A 311 21.73 -17.67 26.63
CA VAL A 311 22.20 -16.31 26.87
C VAL A 311 22.14 -16.04 28.37
N ASP A 312 23.27 -15.81 28.99
CA ASP A 312 23.30 -15.48 30.40
C ASP A 312 22.76 -14.08 30.65
N ALA A 313 21.72 -14.01 31.49
CA ALA A 313 21.14 -12.81 31.98
C ALA A 313 21.15 -12.79 33.50
N TRP A 314 21.62 -11.71 34.09
CA TRP A 314 21.69 -11.53 35.54
C TRP A 314 20.58 -10.60 35.97
N PHE A 315 19.59 -11.11 36.69
CA PHE A 315 18.55 -10.28 37.29
C PHE A 315 19.14 -9.45 38.43
N VAL A 316 18.89 -8.15 38.38
CA VAL A 316 19.40 -7.17 39.32
C VAL A 316 18.24 -6.46 39.99
N GLN A 317 18.17 -6.51 41.34
CA GLN A 317 17.25 -5.71 42.13
C GLN A 317 18.04 -4.78 43.03
N TYR A 318 17.67 -3.53 43.05
CA TYR A 318 18.38 -2.48 43.81
C TYR A 318 17.40 -1.46 44.39
N THR A 319 17.84 -0.76 45.42
CA THR A 319 17.11 0.40 45.98
C THR A 319 17.80 1.70 45.64
N TYR A 320 17.01 2.71 45.33
CA TYR A 320 17.43 4.09 45.12
C TYR A 320 16.40 5.03 45.73
N LYS A 321 16.85 5.93 46.63
CA LYS A 321 15.99 6.88 47.34
C LYS A 321 14.75 6.22 47.98
N GLY A 322 14.96 5.06 48.63
CA GLY A 322 13.92 4.31 49.33
C GLY A 322 12.90 3.59 48.47
N ARG A 323 13.09 3.52 47.13
CA ARG A 323 12.29 2.75 46.21
C ARG A 323 13.07 1.57 45.62
N THR A 324 12.39 0.47 45.37
CA THR A 324 12.98 -0.72 44.79
C THR A 324 12.79 -0.71 43.27
N TYR A 325 13.87 -0.99 42.56
CA TYR A 325 13.95 -1.03 41.12
C TYR A 325 14.61 -2.34 40.67
N TYR A 326 14.44 -2.70 39.40
CA TYR A 326 15.02 -3.92 38.86
C TYR A 326 15.31 -3.81 37.36
N GLY A 327 16.22 -4.66 36.91
CA GLY A 327 16.60 -4.84 35.53
C GLY A 327 17.42 -6.12 35.36
N CYS A 328 18.01 -6.30 34.20
CA CYS A 328 18.93 -7.39 33.93
C CYS A 328 20.24 -6.86 33.36
N ILE A 329 21.33 -7.59 33.63
CA ILE A 329 22.61 -7.41 32.96
C ILE A 329 22.80 -8.62 32.05
N SER A 330 23.08 -8.39 30.78
CA SER A 330 23.33 -9.48 29.81
C SER A 330 24.25 -8.97 28.70
N ALA A 331 24.95 -9.94 28.06
CA ALA A 331 25.71 -9.72 26.85
C ALA A 331 24.94 -10.20 25.59
N ALA A 332 23.64 -10.04 25.59
CA ALA A 332 22.78 -10.52 24.50
C ALA A 332 23.13 -9.93 23.12
N ASP A 333 23.80 -8.79 23.07
CA ASP A 333 24.29 -8.12 21.87
C ASP A 333 25.84 -8.11 21.74
N GLY A 334 26.51 -9.01 22.47
CA GLY A 334 27.96 -9.16 22.46
C GLY A 334 28.71 -8.30 23.48
N GLU A 335 28.07 -7.32 24.12
CA GLU A 335 28.63 -6.50 25.19
C GLU A 335 27.73 -6.55 26.42
N GLU A 336 28.35 -6.64 27.61
CA GLU A 336 27.58 -6.58 28.84
C GLU A 336 26.91 -5.22 28.99
N ARG A 337 25.59 -5.22 29.10
CA ARG A 337 24.77 -4.00 29.28
C ARG A 337 23.70 -4.22 30.31
N PHE A 338 23.29 -3.10 30.94
CA PHE A 338 22.10 -3.08 31.78
C PHE A 338 20.86 -2.84 30.90
N TYR A 339 19.88 -3.68 31.05
CA TYR A 339 18.57 -3.64 30.42
C TYR A 339 17.52 -3.28 31.48
N ASP A 340 16.77 -2.24 31.23
CA ASP A 340 15.84 -1.68 32.21
C ASP A 340 14.52 -2.43 32.28
N GLY A 341 14.16 -2.88 33.46
CA GLY A 341 12.81 -3.35 33.76
C GLY A 341 11.98 -2.19 34.33
N VAL A 342 12.35 -1.76 35.54
CA VAL A 342 11.82 -0.55 36.19
C VAL A 342 12.98 0.22 36.83
N SER A 343 13.15 1.47 36.43
CA SER A 343 14.18 2.39 36.94
C SER A 343 13.59 3.79 37.14
N PRO A 344 14.33 4.69 37.79
CA PRO A 344 13.92 6.10 37.88
C PRO A 344 13.70 6.75 36.50
N ILE A 345 14.42 6.29 35.47
CA ILE A 345 14.32 6.79 34.09
C ILE A 345 13.03 6.29 33.45
N SER A 346 12.73 5.00 33.55
CA SER A 346 11.50 4.43 33.00
C SER A 346 10.25 4.93 33.72
N GLU A 347 10.30 5.12 35.04
CA GLU A 347 9.19 5.75 35.78
C GLU A 347 8.88 7.17 35.26
N LEU A 348 9.93 7.97 34.98
CA LEU A 348 9.75 9.30 34.42
C LEU A 348 9.17 9.25 33.01
N ALA A 349 9.66 8.31 32.17
CA ALA A 349 9.12 8.08 30.84
C ALA A 349 7.64 7.71 30.90
N ASP A 350 7.26 6.77 31.76
CA ASP A 350 5.87 6.34 31.97
C ASP A 350 4.97 7.48 32.44
N LYS A 351 5.48 8.33 33.34
CA LYS A 351 4.75 9.52 33.78
C LYS A 351 4.48 10.48 32.62
N TRP A 352 5.50 10.75 31.81
CA TRP A 352 5.36 11.65 30.66
C TRP A 352 4.48 11.06 29.56
N LEU A 353 4.55 9.75 29.29
CA LEU A 353 3.65 9.07 28.37
C LEU A 353 2.20 9.13 28.81
N LYS A 354 1.92 8.87 30.10
CA LYS A 354 0.57 9.00 30.68
C LYS A 354 0.05 10.44 30.56
N GLU A 355 0.90 11.43 30.86
CA GLU A 355 0.53 12.83 30.73
C GLU A 355 0.30 13.24 29.27
N ALA A 356 1.17 12.80 28.35
CA ALA A 356 1.01 13.05 26.94
C ALA A 356 -0.32 12.49 26.42
N ASN A 357 -0.63 11.22 26.74
CA ASN A 357 -1.88 10.58 26.31
C ASN A 357 -3.14 11.32 26.81
N LYS A 358 -3.11 11.87 28.03
CA LYS A 358 -4.21 12.69 28.57
C LYS A 358 -4.41 14.03 27.84
N LYS A 359 -3.36 14.54 27.18
CA LYS A 359 -3.37 15.85 26.51
C LYS A 359 -3.64 15.76 25.00
N VAL A 360 -3.74 14.56 24.45
CA VAL A 360 -4.12 14.36 23.05
C VAL A 360 -5.60 14.72 22.86
N GLY A 361 -5.92 15.37 21.76
CA GLY A 361 -7.31 15.67 21.38
C GLY A 361 -7.81 17.04 21.81
N GLY A 362 -6.94 17.99 22.17
CA GLY A 362 -7.36 19.33 22.55
C GLY A 362 -6.26 20.37 22.40
N VAL A 363 -6.42 21.51 23.08
CA VAL A 363 -5.40 22.58 23.14
C VAL A 363 -4.06 22.08 23.69
N GLY A 364 -4.09 20.97 24.44
CA GLY A 364 -2.91 20.32 24.99
C GLY A 364 -2.07 19.51 24.02
N THR A 365 -2.51 19.26 22.79
CA THR A 365 -1.85 18.34 21.83
C THR A 365 -0.40 18.74 21.52
N ILE A 366 -0.11 20.04 21.40
CA ILE A 366 1.28 20.52 21.23
C ILE A 366 2.13 20.20 22.47
N LYS A 367 1.54 20.29 23.68
CA LYS A 367 2.24 19.92 24.91
C LYS A 367 2.46 18.40 24.98
N ALA A 368 1.50 17.61 24.52
CA ALA A 368 1.66 16.15 24.38
C ALA A 368 2.86 15.82 23.47
N ARG A 369 2.99 16.47 22.32
CA ARG A 369 4.14 16.30 21.41
C ARG A 369 5.47 16.63 22.08
N LYS A 370 5.55 17.75 22.81
CA LYS A 370 6.76 18.12 23.55
C LYS A 370 7.14 17.08 24.61
N LEU A 371 6.14 16.48 25.29
CA LEU A 371 6.39 15.41 26.25
C LEU A 371 6.94 14.15 25.55
N LEU A 372 6.41 13.79 24.38
CA LEU A 372 6.93 12.66 23.58
C LEU A 372 8.37 12.90 23.12
N GLU A 373 8.73 14.11 22.70
CA GLU A 373 10.10 14.51 22.39
C GLU A 373 11.04 14.39 23.63
N GLN A 374 10.52 14.68 24.83
CA GLN A 374 11.27 14.48 26.08
C GLN A 374 11.47 13.00 26.38
N VAL A 375 10.43 12.16 26.21
CA VAL A 375 10.53 10.69 26.36
C VAL A 375 11.58 10.12 25.39
N GLU A 376 11.62 10.61 24.15
CA GLU A 376 12.63 10.18 23.18
C GLU A 376 14.07 10.46 23.64
N LYS A 377 14.29 11.59 24.29
CA LYS A 377 15.60 11.96 24.86
C LYS A 377 16.03 11.06 26.02
N LEU A 378 15.08 10.44 26.73
CA LEU A 378 15.39 9.47 27.79
C LEU A 378 15.92 8.15 27.22
N ASN A 379 15.68 7.86 25.95
CA ASN A 379 16.16 6.67 25.23
C ASN A 379 15.81 5.34 25.94
N VAL A 380 14.57 5.21 26.43
CA VAL A 380 14.05 4.02 27.09
C VAL A 380 13.43 3.09 26.05
N TYR A 381 14.10 1.97 25.75
CA TYR A 381 13.74 1.09 24.64
C TYR A 381 12.34 0.45 24.79
N GLY A 382 12.04 -0.15 25.93
CA GLY A 382 10.78 -0.88 26.17
C GLY A 382 9.49 -0.04 26.10
N ARG A 383 9.60 1.29 25.88
CA ARG A 383 8.46 2.20 25.78
C ARG A 383 8.20 2.70 24.34
N THR A 384 8.96 2.24 23.39
CA THR A 384 8.88 2.68 21.98
C THR A 384 7.50 2.42 21.36
N GLY A 385 6.90 1.26 21.62
CA GLY A 385 5.57 0.90 21.08
C GLY A 385 4.44 1.78 21.65
N VAL A 386 4.46 2.04 22.96
CA VAL A 386 3.47 2.91 23.61
C VAL A 386 3.64 4.35 23.12
N LYS A 387 4.89 4.83 23.02
CA LYS A 387 5.22 6.14 22.47
C LYS A 387 4.68 6.30 21.07
N ALA A 388 4.96 5.34 20.17
CA ALA A 388 4.51 5.36 18.78
C ALA A 388 2.98 5.40 18.65
N GLY A 389 2.26 4.66 19.52
CA GLY A 389 0.80 4.69 19.55
C GLY A 389 0.22 6.06 19.95
N ILE A 390 0.85 6.76 20.92
CA ILE A 390 0.43 8.10 21.33
C ILE A 390 0.82 9.12 20.26
N GLU A 391 2.00 8.98 19.67
CA GLU A 391 2.52 9.86 18.61
C GLU A 391 1.61 9.81 17.38
N GLY A 392 1.14 8.61 16.98
CA GLY A 392 0.15 8.47 15.92
C GLY A 392 -1.13 9.28 16.18
N LYS A 393 -1.67 9.22 17.41
CA LYS A 393 -2.85 10.00 17.80
C LYS A 393 -2.58 11.52 17.78
N VAL A 394 -1.41 11.96 18.26
CA VAL A 394 -0.97 13.36 18.24
C VAL A 394 -0.87 13.86 16.80
N ASN A 395 -0.22 13.09 15.93
CA ASN A 395 -0.04 13.45 14.52
C ASN A 395 -1.37 13.55 13.78
N THR A 396 -2.27 12.59 13.98
CA THR A 396 -3.62 12.63 13.39
C THR A 396 -4.38 13.89 13.83
N HIS A 397 -4.33 14.21 15.13
CA HIS A 397 -5.03 15.40 15.64
C HIS A 397 -4.41 16.70 15.13
N LEU A 398 -3.08 16.79 15.04
CA LEU A 398 -2.41 17.95 14.47
C LEU A 398 -2.73 18.15 13.00
N ASN A 399 -2.75 17.08 12.20
CA ASN A 399 -3.17 17.15 10.80
C ASN A 399 -4.62 17.61 10.67
N THR A 400 -5.53 17.10 11.53
CA THR A 400 -6.93 17.55 11.56
C THR A 400 -7.04 19.04 11.85
N LEU A 401 -6.27 19.56 12.80
CA LEU A 401 -6.26 21.00 13.14
C LEU A 401 -5.70 21.86 12.01
N TYR A 402 -4.68 21.37 11.30
CA TYR A 402 -4.12 22.06 10.14
C TYR A 402 -5.14 22.13 9.00
N ASN A 403 -5.78 21.01 8.73
CA ASN A 403 -6.81 20.91 7.69
C ASN A 403 -8.04 21.77 8.00
N LEU A 404 -8.41 21.88 9.28
CA LEU A 404 -9.47 22.80 9.70
C LEU A 404 -9.16 24.26 9.32
N GLY A 405 -7.90 24.68 9.46
CA GLY A 405 -7.45 25.99 9.00
C GLY A 405 -7.64 26.18 7.50
N ASN A 406 -7.26 25.17 6.71
CA ASN A 406 -7.45 25.18 5.25
C ASN A 406 -8.95 25.23 4.89
N ASP A 407 -9.78 24.48 5.60
CA ASP A 407 -11.24 24.44 5.37
C ASP A 407 -11.88 25.80 5.65
N LEU A 408 -11.51 26.44 6.74
CA LEU A 408 -12.00 27.79 7.08
C LEU A 408 -11.57 28.81 6.01
N MET A 409 -10.31 28.76 5.56
CA MET A 409 -9.82 29.66 4.52
C MET A 409 -10.47 29.38 3.16
N PHE A 410 -10.73 28.14 2.82
CA PHE A 410 -11.46 27.80 1.59
C PHE A 410 -12.81 28.52 1.56
N TRP A 411 -13.62 28.38 2.61
CA TRP A 411 -14.93 29.01 2.67
C TRP A 411 -14.85 30.55 2.68
N LEU A 412 -13.87 31.11 3.40
CA LEU A 412 -13.66 32.56 3.45
C LEU A 412 -13.33 33.11 2.05
N ILE A 413 -12.38 32.47 1.37
CA ILE A 413 -11.94 32.91 0.04
C ILE A 413 -13.01 32.64 -1.02
N ALA A 414 -13.74 31.51 -0.92
CA ALA A 414 -14.85 31.23 -1.81
C ALA A 414 -15.97 32.27 -1.68
N LEU A 415 -16.30 32.66 -0.43
CA LEU A 415 -17.36 33.64 -0.17
C LEU A 415 -16.99 35.05 -0.63
N LEU A 416 -15.75 35.49 -0.38
CA LEU A 416 -15.31 36.85 -0.70
C LEU A 416 -14.72 36.96 -2.11
N GLY A 417 -14.00 35.95 -2.56
CA GLY A 417 -13.30 35.95 -3.86
C GLY A 417 -14.24 35.74 -5.04
N THR A 418 -15.29 34.93 -4.89
CA THR A 418 -16.20 34.66 -6.02
C THR A 418 -16.96 35.93 -6.48
N PRO A 419 -17.56 36.73 -5.61
CA PRO A 419 -18.18 37.99 -6.03
C PRO A 419 -17.17 38.97 -6.62
N PHE A 420 -15.95 39.04 -6.05
CA PHE A 420 -14.89 39.89 -6.54
C PHE A 420 -14.49 39.52 -7.98
N ILE A 421 -14.27 38.21 -8.24
CA ILE A 421 -13.93 37.70 -9.59
C ILE A 421 -15.08 37.98 -10.57
N TYR A 422 -16.30 37.72 -10.15
CA TYR A 422 -17.47 37.96 -11.00
C TYR A 422 -17.52 39.42 -11.46
N ASN A 423 -17.43 40.36 -10.53
CA ASN A 423 -17.47 41.79 -10.83
C ASN A 423 -16.27 42.22 -11.67
N PHE A 424 -15.07 41.76 -11.33
CA PHE A 424 -13.85 42.07 -12.09
C PHE A 424 -13.95 41.58 -13.54
N CYS A 425 -14.38 40.35 -13.77
CA CYS A 425 -14.55 39.80 -15.11
C CYS A 425 -15.68 40.51 -15.88
N HIS A 426 -16.74 40.90 -15.19
CA HIS A 426 -17.86 41.61 -15.80
C HIS A 426 -17.47 43.04 -16.25
N GLU A 427 -16.76 43.78 -15.41
CA GLU A 427 -16.46 45.19 -15.64
C GLU A 427 -15.15 45.43 -16.44
N LEU A 428 -14.14 44.63 -16.22
CA LEU A 428 -12.78 44.85 -16.75
C LEU A 428 -12.43 43.96 -17.94
N ASN A 429 -13.20 42.92 -18.23
CA ASN A 429 -12.89 42.06 -19.38
C ASN A 429 -13.13 42.82 -20.71
N PRO A 430 -12.09 43.03 -21.55
CA PRO A 430 -12.21 43.79 -22.79
C PRO A 430 -13.25 43.22 -23.74
N VAL A 431 -13.39 41.91 -23.80
CA VAL A 431 -14.34 41.21 -24.67
C VAL A 431 -15.77 41.46 -24.23
N LEU A 432 -16.05 41.43 -22.93
CA LEU A 432 -17.36 41.69 -22.38
C LEU A 432 -17.77 43.15 -22.53
N ARG A 433 -16.84 44.10 -22.33
CA ARG A 433 -17.08 45.52 -22.60
C ARG A 433 -17.44 45.76 -24.06
N TYR A 434 -16.68 45.14 -24.97
CA TYR A 434 -16.92 45.29 -26.41
C TYR A 434 -18.27 44.65 -26.80
N ALA A 435 -18.57 43.47 -26.28
CA ALA A 435 -19.86 42.77 -26.48
C ALA A 435 -21.06 43.60 -26.00
N HIS A 436 -20.92 44.24 -24.85
CA HIS A 436 -21.98 45.10 -24.30
C HIS A 436 -22.17 46.37 -25.14
N PHE A 437 -21.09 46.93 -25.67
CA PHE A 437 -21.15 48.10 -26.54
C PHE A 437 -21.84 47.82 -27.88
N LEU A 438 -21.63 46.63 -28.48
CA LEU A 438 -22.19 46.28 -29.78
C LEU A 438 -23.66 45.83 -29.70
N ASN A 439 -24.15 45.49 -28.50
CA ASN A 439 -25.50 44.95 -28.27
C ASN A 439 -25.89 43.80 -29.22
N ASP A 440 -24.91 43.03 -29.68
CA ASP A 440 -25.08 41.98 -30.68
C ASP A 440 -25.48 40.65 -30.02
N PRO A 441 -26.56 39.98 -30.44
CA PRO A 441 -27.01 38.71 -29.91
C PRO A 441 -25.97 37.58 -30.06
N ALA A 442 -25.04 37.65 -31.02
CA ALA A 442 -23.95 36.69 -31.19
C ALA A 442 -22.96 36.64 -30.00
N TRP A 443 -22.92 37.70 -29.19
CA TRP A 443 -22.06 37.83 -28.03
C TRP A 443 -22.69 37.33 -26.70
N LYS A 444 -23.97 36.97 -26.72
CA LYS A 444 -24.65 36.42 -25.51
C LYS A 444 -23.89 35.27 -24.82
N PRO A 445 -23.23 34.31 -25.54
CA PRO A 445 -22.47 33.27 -24.89
C PRO A 445 -21.32 33.79 -24.02
N TYR A 446 -20.73 34.92 -24.36
CA TYR A 446 -19.63 35.54 -23.63
C TYR A 446 -20.06 36.10 -22.26
N GLY A 447 -21.33 36.35 -22.04
CA GLY A 447 -21.88 36.72 -20.74
C GLY A 447 -21.73 35.62 -19.68
N LEU A 448 -21.46 34.38 -20.11
CA LEU A 448 -21.19 33.27 -19.21
C LEU A 448 -19.71 33.21 -18.72
N ILE A 449 -18.80 34.02 -19.28
CA ILE A 449 -17.39 34.04 -18.93
C ILE A 449 -17.16 34.31 -17.43
N PRO A 450 -17.79 35.32 -16.79
CA PRO A 450 -17.64 35.55 -15.36
C PRO A 450 -18.04 34.34 -14.53
N VAL A 451 -19.16 33.71 -14.89
CA VAL A 451 -19.62 32.48 -14.21
C VAL A 451 -18.66 31.33 -14.41
N ALA A 452 -18.19 31.10 -15.63
CA ALA A 452 -17.20 30.06 -15.93
C ALA A 452 -15.89 30.29 -15.15
N THR A 453 -15.41 31.53 -15.07
CA THR A 453 -14.21 31.87 -14.29
C THR A 453 -14.39 31.60 -12.80
N CYS A 454 -15.57 31.91 -12.23
CA CYS A 454 -15.90 31.59 -10.84
C CYS A 454 -15.89 30.07 -10.59
N ILE A 455 -16.45 29.27 -11.50
CA ILE A 455 -16.46 27.81 -11.38
C ILE A 455 -15.03 27.25 -11.43
N VAL A 456 -14.19 27.72 -12.37
CA VAL A 456 -12.77 27.32 -12.46
C VAL A 456 -12.02 27.71 -11.20
N PHE A 457 -12.24 28.91 -10.68
CA PHE A 457 -11.64 29.38 -9.44
C PHE A 457 -11.99 28.47 -8.25
N LEU A 458 -13.26 28.18 -8.05
CA LEU A 458 -13.72 27.29 -6.97
C LEU A 458 -13.16 25.87 -7.13
N GLY A 459 -13.09 25.36 -8.35
CA GLY A 459 -12.51 24.05 -8.67
C GLY A 459 -11.02 23.99 -8.35
N LEU A 460 -10.25 25.02 -8.72
CA LEU A 460 -8.82 25.11 -8.41
C LEU A 460 -8.56 25.28 -6.91
N LEU A 461 -9.37 26.08 -6.22
CA LEU A 461 -9.31 26.21 -4.76
C LEU A 461 -9.59 24.88 -4.07
N TRP A 462 -10.62 24.17 -4.52
CA TRP A 462 -10.95 22.85 -3.95
C TRP A 462 -9.84 21.84 -4.20
N PHE A 463 -9.25 21.81 -5.40
CA PHE A 463 -8.13 20.95 -5.73
C PHE A 463 -6.88 21.29 -4.90
N ALA A 464 -6.55 22.56 -4.73
CA ALA A 464 -5.46 23.01 -3.87
C ALA A 464 -5.66 22.58 -2.42
N LYS A 465 -6.90 22.71 -1.90
CA LYS A 465 -7.28 22.23 -0.58
C LYS A 465 -7.06 20.72 -0.45
N PHE A 466 -7.53 19.95 -1.43
CA PHE A 466 -7.36 18.49 -1.46
C PHE A 466 -5.88 18.10 -1.40
N MET A 467 -5.05 18.69 -2.25
CA MET A 467 -3.60 18.40 -2.30
C MET A 467 -2.88 18.77 -1.00
N ILE A 468 -3.25 19.87 -0.36
CA ILE A 468 -2.66 20.28 0.92
C ILE A 468 -3.10 19.32 2.04
N ASN A 469 -4.38 18.96 2.08
CA ASN A 469 -4.92 18.11 3.15
C ASN A 469 -4.38 16.66 3.11
N GLU A 470 -3.97 16.16 1.94
CA GLU A 470 -3.31 14.86 1.79
C GLU A 470 -1.85 14.85 2.28
N SER A 471 -1.25 16.01 2.51
CA SER A 471 0.13 16.11 2.98
C SER A 471 0.22 15.93 4.51
N ASP A 472 1.32 15.31 4.98
CA ASP A 472 1.58 15.17 6.43
C ASP A 472 2.20 16.45 7.00
N HIS A 473 1.40 17.19 7.75
CA HIS A 473 1.78 18.44 8.40
C HIS A 473 2.17 18.27 9.88
N SER A 474 2.09 17.05 10.41
CA SER A 474 2.36 16.78 11.83
C SER A 474 3.77 17.18 12.28
N LYS A 475 4.72 17.20 11.33
CA LYS A 475 6.12 17.58 11.60
C LYS A 475 6.35 19.10 11.71
N ALA A 476 5.37 19.91 11.32
CA ALA A 476 5.49 21.36 11.40
C ALA A 476 5.63 21.83 12.87
N ARG A 477 6.66 22.66 13.16
CA ARG A 477 6.98 23.10 14.51
C ARG A 477 6.27 24.42 14.83
N HIS A 478 5.23 24.35 15.65
CA HIS A 478 4.51 25.51 16.17
C HIS A 478 4.43 25.47 17.69
N ALA A 479 4.49 26.63 18.31
CA ALA A 479 4.45 26.74 19.77
C ALA A 479 3.04 26.54 20.35
N THR A 480 2.00 26.84 19.57
CA THR A 480 0.60 26.79 19.99
C THR A 480 -0.29 26.14 18.95
N VAL A 481 -1.45 25.61 19.38
CA VAL A 481 -2.49 25.06 18.48
C VAL A 481 -3.02 26.14 17.52
N PHE A 482 -3.18 27.37 18.02
CA PHE A 482 -3.61 28.50 17.20
C PHE A 482 -2.59 28.80 16.08
N GLY A 483 -1.29 28.83 16.39
CA GLY A 483 -0.25 28.97 15.38
C GLY A 483 -0.25 27.85 14.34
N PHE A 484 -0.62 26.63 14.75
CA PHE A 484 -0.73 25.49 13.85
C PHE A 484 -1.88 25.65 12.84
N VAL A 485 -3.04 26.10 13.31
CA VAL A 485 -4.20 26.43 12.45
C VAL A 485 -3.88 27.59 11.51
N LEU A 486 -3.27 28.68 12.05
CA LEU A 486 -2.89 29.84 11.24
C LEU A 486 -1.87 29.50 10.14
N SER A 487 -0.96 28.54 10.37
CA SER A 487 -0.01 28.15 9.33
C SER A 487 -0.69 27.44 8.16
N GLY A 488 -1.71 26.61 8.42
CA GLY A 488 -2.55 26.03 7.40
C GLY A 488 -3.28 27.11 6.60
N MET A 489 -3.94 28.05 7.31
CA MET A 489 -4.61 29.20 6.70
C MET A 489 -3.66 30.03 5.83
N GLY A 490 -2.44 30.31 6.32
CA GLY A 490 -1.46 31.14 5.61
C GLY A 490 -0.96 30.48 4.32
N LEU A 491 -0.62 29.19 4.35
CA LEU A 491 -0.19 28.46 3.16
C LEU A 491 -1.30 28.44 2.11
N TYR A 492 -2.51 28.13 2.53
CA TYR A 492 -3.65 28.08 1.65
C TYR A 492 -3.96 29.46 1.02
N LEU A 493 -3.88 30.53 1.82
CA LEU A 493 -4.06 31.90 1.35
C LEU A 493 -3.04 32.28 0.25
N LEU A 494 -1.77 31.92 0.42
CA LEU A 494 -0.73 32.19 -0.58
C LEU A 494 -1.03 31.51 -1.91
N ILE A 495 -1.45 30.25 -1.88
CA ILE A 495 -1.82 29.50 -3.08
C ILE A 495 -3.07 30.11 -3.73
N ALA A 496 -4.08 30.45 -2.92
CA ALA A 496 -5.31 31.04 -3.42
C ALA A 496 -5.08 32.40 -4.10
N VAL A 497 -4.22 33.25 -3.53
CA VAL A 497 -3.82 34.54 -4.13
C VAL A 497 -3.09 34.31 -5.46
N GLY A 498 -2.23 33.30 -5.55
CA GLY A 498 -1.59 32.92 -6.80
C GLY A 498 -2.59 32.49 -7.88
N ILE A 499 -3.55 31.63 -7.54
CA ILE A 499 -4.64 31.20 -8.45
C ILE A 499 -5.46 32.41 -8.91
N LEU A 500 -5.84 33.28 -7.98
CA LEU A 500 -6.59 34.50 -8.26
C LEU A 500 -5.82 35.41 -9.23
N ALA A 501 -4.56 35.67 -8.97
CA ALA A 501 -3.72 36.54 -9.83
C ALA A 501 -3.62 35.99 -11.26
N VAL A 502 -3.43 34.68 -11.42
CA VAL A 502 -3.37 34.03 -12.74
C VAL A 502 -4.72 34.17 -13.49
N LEU A 503 -5.84 33.89 -12.83
CA LEU A 503 -7.14 33.95 -13.47
C LEU A 503 -7.54 35.39 -13.84
N LEU A 504 -7.24 36.36 -12.98
CA LEU A 504 -7.49 37.77 -13.28
C LEU A 504 -6.59 38.26 -14.41
N GLY A 505 -5.32 37.86 -14.42
CA GLY A 505 -4.38 38.17 -15.50
C GLY A 505 -4.83 37.62 -16.85
N LEU A 506 -5.27 36.37 -16.91
CA LEU A 506 -5.80 35.74 -18.14
C LEU A 506 -7.05 36.46 -18.64
N ASN A 507 -7.96 36.86 -17.75
CA ASN A 507 -9.15 37.60 -18.13
C ASN A 507 -8.80 39.01 -18.62
N TYR A 508 -7.86 39.71 -17.99
CA TYR A 508 -7.41 41.03 -18.40
C TYR A 508 -6.74 41.03 -19.77
N LEU A 509 -5.95 40.00 -20.07
CA LEU A 509 -5.29 39.83 -21.38
C LEU A 509 -6.26 39.43 -22.51
N GLY A 510 -7.55 39.29 -22.24
CA GLY A 510 -8.56 38.93 -23.24
C GLY A 510 -8.46 37.47 -23.70
N LEU A 511 -7.91 36.57 -22.88
CA LEU A 511 -7.81 35.11 -23.13
C LEU A 511 -8.93 34.31 -22.42
N PRO A 512 -10.21 34.73 -22.49
CA PRO A 512 -11.31 34.02 -21.83
C PRO A 512 -11.58 32.63 -22.43
N ILE A 513 -11.14 32.40 -23.67
CA ILE A 513 -11.23 31.10 -24.36
C ILE A 513 -10.42 30.03 -23.61
N LEU A 514 -9.30 30.40 -22.97
CA LEU A 514 -8.50 29.49 -22.17
C LEU A 514 -9.25 29.04 -20.89
N THR A 515 -9.93 29.97 -20.20
CA THR A 515 -10.72 29.61 -19.01
C THR A 515 -11.93 28.76 -19.36
N ALA A 516 -12.60 29.05 -20.48
CA ALA A 516 -13.69 28.22 -21.00
C ALA A 516 -13.21 26.85 -21.47
N GLY A 517 -12.03 26.76 -22.10
CA GLY A 517 -11.38 25.51 -22.51
C GLY A 517 -11.00 24.63 -21.33
N VAL A 518 -10.42 25.23 -20.27
CA VAL A 518 -10.10 24.53 -19.02
C VAL A 518 -11.36 24.02 -18.33
N LEU A 519 -12.42 24.83 -18.28
CA LEU A 519 -13.72 24.40 -17.73
C LEU A 519 -14.30 23.22 -18.52
N TRP A 520 -14.27 23.29 -19.85
CA TRP A 520 -14.73 22.19 -20.71
C TRP A 520 -13.94 20.90 -20.46
N LEU A 521 -12.61 21.00 -20.33
CA LEU A 521 -11.75 19.86 -20.02
C LEU A 521 -12.09 19.26 -18.63
N ILE A 522 -12.27 20.11 -17.63
CA ILE A 522 -12.66 19.67 -16.27
C ILE A 522 -14.01 18.96 -16.31
N LEU A 523 -14.99 19.49 -17.04
CA LEU A 523 -16.30 18.86 -17.19
C LEU A 523 -16.22 17.50 -17.89
N GLN A 524 -15.33 17.33 -18.88
CA GLN A 524 -15.10 16.03 -19.52
C GLN A 524 -14.46 15.04 -18.54
N ILE A 525 -13.48 15.47 -17.75
CA ILE A 525 -12.85 14.64 -16.71
C ILE A 525 -13.87 14.23 -15.65
N LEU A 526 -14.68 15.16 -15.16
CA LEU A 526 -15.76 14.89 -14.18
C LEU A 526 -16.79 13.91 -14.74
N LYS A 527 -17.16 14.04 -16.02
CA LYS A 527 -18.04 13.10 -16.70
C LYS A 527 -17.45 11.68 -16.73
N ILE A 528 -16.15 11.55 -17.04
CA ILE A 528 -15.45 10.26 -17.02
C ILE A 528 -15.44 9.67 -15.61
N ILE A 529 -15.11 10.48 -14.60
CA ILE A 529 -15.10 10.06 -13.19
C ILE A 529 -16.50 9.61 -12.76
N PHE A 530 -17.53 10.35 -13.13
CA PHE A 530 -18.92 9.99 -12.83
C PHE A 530 -19.33 8.66 -13.48
N ILE A 531 -18.94 8.42 -14.73
CA ILE A 531 -19.18 7.16 -15.43
C ILE A 531 -18.48 6.01 -14.69
N ILE A 532 -17.19 6.18 -14.31
CA ILE A 532 -16.44 5.19 -13.56
C ILE A 532 -17.12 4.90 -12.20
N LEU A 533 -17.56 5.93 -11.49
CA LEU A 533 -18.27 5.80 -10.21
C LEU A 533 -19.57 5.01 -10.35
N VAL A 534 -20.35 5.30 -11.40
CA VAL A 534 -21.58 4.54 -11.72
C VAL A 534 -21.25 3.07 -11.99
N TYR A 535 -20.19 2.77 -12.74
CA TYR A 535 -19.75 1.39 -12.98
C TYR A 535 -19.32 0.69 -11.69
N ILE A 536 -18.58 1.36 -10.81
CA ILE A 536 -18.18 0.81 -9.50
C ILE A 536 -19.42 0.49 -8.65
N ILE A 537 -20.40 1.39 -8.61
CA ILE A 537 -21.67 1.18 -7.89
C ILE A 537 -22.44 -0.01 -8.48
N MET A 538 -22.52 -0.13 -9.79
CA MET A 538 -23.16 -1.27 -10.46
C MET A 538 -22.47 -2.59 -10.16
N ILE A 539 -21.12 -2.62 -10.15
CA ILE A 539 -20.34 -3.81 -9.78
C ILE A 539 -20.60 -4.16 -8.31
N ALA A 540 -20.53 -3.19 -7.40
CA ALA A 540 -20.80 -3.39 -5.97
C ALA A 540 -22.24 -3.92 -5.74
N TYR A 541 -23.23 -3.35 -6.41
CA TYR A 541 -24.62 -3.82 -6.36
C TYR A 541 -24.75 -5.26 -6.87
N SER A 542 -24.09 -5.61 -7.98
CA SER A 542 -24.08 -6.96 -8.54
C SER A 542 -23.45 -7.96 -7.59
N LEU A 543 -22.35 -7.55 -6.93
CA LEU A 543 -21.65 -8.38 -5.93
C LEU A 543 -22.52 -8.62 -4.68
N ILE A 544 -23.20 -7.60 -4.17
CA ILE A 544 -24.13 -7.71 -3.03
C ILE A 544 -25.29 -8.65 -3.40
N ARG A 545 -25.84 -8.51 -4.60
CA ARG A 545 -26.94 -9.37 -5.08
C ARG A 545 -26.49 -10.83 -5.25
N TRP A 546 -25.26 -11.04 -5.72
CA TRP A 546 -24.65 -12.38 -5.82
C TRP A 546 -24.42 -13.00 -4.44
N LEU A 547 -23.84 -12.26 -3.49
CA LEU A 547 -23.66 -12.66 -2.09
C LEU A 547 -25.01 -13.00 -1.42
N GLY A 548 -26.03 -12.20 -1.65
CA GLY A 548 -27.38 -12.47 -1.15
C GLY A 548 -27.94 -13.81 -1.66
N LYS A 549 -27.75 -14.10 -2.97
CA LYS A 549 -28.14 -15.40 -3.55
C LYS A 549 -27.33 -16.57 -2.97
N LEU A 550 -26.05 -16.35 -2.69
CA LEU A 550 -25.18 -17.35 -2.06
C LEU A 550 -25.61 -17.66 -0.64
N LEU A 551 -25.93 -16.63 0.15
CA LEU A 551 -26.44 -16.78 1.52
C LEU A 551 -27.78 -17.51 1.57
N VAL A 552 -28.70 -17.22 0.65
CA VAL A 552 -29.97 -17.95 0.52
C VAL A 552 -29.74 -19.43 0.18
N LYS A 553 -28.81 -19.73 -0.74
CA LYS A 553 -28.44 -21.12 -1.06
C LYS A 553 -27.79 -21.85 0.11
N LEU A 554 -26.91 -21.17 0.87
CA LEU A 554 -26.31 -21.70 2.10
C LEU A 554 -27.36 -21.96 3.18
N TRP A 555 -28.33 -21.04 3.32
CA TRP A 555 -29.45 -21.23 4.26
C TRP A 555 -30.27 -22.49 3.92
N HIS A 556 -30.64 -22.68 2.64
CA HIS A 556 -31.35 -23.88 2.19
C HIS A 556 -30.50 -25.17 2.22
N PHE A 557 -29.20 -25.07 2.36
CA PHE A 557 -28.30 -26.21 2.49
C PHE A 557 -28.11 -26.63 3.98
N ILE A 558 -28.24 -25.67 4.89
CA ILE A 558 -28.04 -25.89 6.34
C ILE A 558 -29.36 -26.24 7.05
N PHE A 559 -30.49 -25.70 6.58
CA PHE A 559 -31.83 -25.92 7.09
C PHE A 559 -32.74 -26.58 6.02
#